data_0de49924e08c87cd3e193c038f3ff49a
#
_entry.id   0de49924e08c87cd3e193c038f3ff49a
#
_cell.length_a   1.000
_cell.length_b   1.000
_cell.length_c   1.000
_cell.angle_alpha   90.00
_cell.angle_beta   90.00
_cell.angle_gamma   90.00
#
_symmetry.space_group_name_H-M   'P 1'
#
loop_
_entity.id
_entity.type
_entity.pdbx_description
1 polymer ?
#
loop_
_entity_poly.entity_id
_entity_poly.type
_entity_poly.pdbx_seq_one_letter_code
_entity_poly.pdbx_strand_id
1 'polypeptide(L)'
;MQRILQPGEIEALDHINFPRVRLPLPATLFQERAARLRQLADGHVIADYLRFAARLVEAQQHLASRAPTPAPLDAGVAQRASAHGMPLLPASQNLPAAWHDTLRALLAELTGDAAVPAGLSPVFTQLAALDDAALDALARQVLADNIGREELAAAPLVMAALQVGFASRAAALSVKDVPFAEPATICPVCGSAPVASVLRIGGEAGGHRYLHCGACATEWHMVRVKCSHCESTKGVRYQGVQGAEAEPASKADTRHAVLAETCDQCHTYRKLVNQEQDPFVDPVADDLASITLDLLMGDTEFARASSNPLLAIEKPLIA
;
A
#
# COMPACT_ATOMS: atom_id res chain seq x y z
N MET A 1 21.20 5.00 39.07
CA MET A 1 22.22 4.49 38.12
C MET A 1 21.56 4.28 36.78
N GLN A 2 21.99 5.01 35.75
CA GLN A 2 21.57 4.73 34.39
C GLN A 2 22.32 3.50 33.88
N ARG A 3 21.60 2.44 33.51
CA ARG A 3 22.20 1.26 32.88
C ARG A 3 22.26 1.46 31.39
N ILE A 4 23.44 1.34 30.80
CA ILE A 4 23.60 1.33 29.33
C ILE A 4 23.25 -0.07 28.85
N LEU A 5 22.19 -0.18 28.05
CA LEU A 5 21.75 -1.45 27.44
C LEU A 5 22.68 -1.82 26.27
N GLN A 6 22.98 -3.11 26.12
CA GLN A 6 23.69 -3.63 24.96
C GLN A 6 22.76 -3.64 23.73
N PRO A 7 23.28 -3.56 22.48
CA PRO A 7 22.45 -3.51 21.27
C PRO A 7 21.38 -4.61 21.21
N GLY A 8 21.68 -5.86 21.56
CA GLY A 8 20.71 -6.94 21.58
C GLY A 8 19.67 -6.87 22.73
N GLU A 9 19.97 -6.16 23.83
CA GLU A 9 19.00 -5.90 24.91
C GLU A 9 18.01 -4.80 24.49
N ILE A 10 18.45 -3.84 23.67
CA ILE A 10 17.58 -2.78 23.09
C ILE A 10 16.60 -3.42 22.11
N GLU A 11 17.06 -4.29 21.23
CA GLU A 11 16.21 -5.02 20.29
C GLU A 11 15.18 -5.92 21.03
N ALA A 12 15.59 -6.60 22.11
CA ALA A 12 14.68 -7.41 22.92
C ALA A 12 13.62 -6.58 23.67
N LEU A 13 13.95 -5.36 24.08
CA LEU A 13 12.99 -4.45 24.73
C LEU A 13 12.00 -3.84 23.71
N ASP A 14 12.44 -3.53 22.49
CA ASP A 14 11.56 -3.04 21.42
C ASP A 14 10.49 -4.06 21.01
N HIS A 15 10.75 -5.37 21.17
CA HIS A 15 9.77 -6.42 20.86
C HIS A 15 8.69 -6.60 21.93
N ILE A 16 8.81 -6.01 23.11
CA ILE A 16 7.92 -6.29 24.26
C ILE A 16 6.69 -5.37 24.27
N ASN A 17 6.73 -4.19 23.62
CA ASN A 17 5.72 -3.15 23.83
C ASN A 17 4.85 -2.79 22.62
N PHE A 18 5.10 -3.35 21.42
CA PHE A 18 4.28 -3.05 20.23
C PHE A 18 4.24 -4.21 19.23
N PRO A 19 3.17 -4.36 18.45
CA PRO A 19 3.06 -5.44 17.48
C PRO A 19 4.06 -5.24 16.33
N ARG A 20 4.95 -6.20 16.13
CA ARG A 20 5.93 -6.22 15.05
C ARG A 20 5.27 -6.19 13.66
N VAL A 21 4.16 -6.91 13.53
CA VAL A 21 3.35 -7.03 12.31
C VAL A 21 1.89 -6.86 12.67
N ARG A 22 1.16 -6.16 11.82
CA ARG A 22 -0.29 -6.00 11.87
C ARG A 22 -0.88 -6.56 10.59
N LEU A 23 -1.67 -7.60 10.71
CA LEU A 23 -2.36 -8.22 9.59
C LEU A 23 -3.61 -7.40 9.22
N PRO A 24 -4.03 -7.39 7.94
CA PRO A 24 -5.21 -6.65 7.52
C PRO A 24 -6.49 -7.21 8.14
N LEU A 25 -7.50 -6.35 8.23
CA LEU A 25 -8.87 -6.70 8.61
C LEU A 25 -9.79 -6.51 7.39
N PRO A 26 -9.97 -7.52 6.52
CA PRO A 26 -10.75 -7.36 5.28
C PRO A 26 -12.18 -6.91 5.49
N ALA A 27 -12.74 -7.15 6.68
CA ALA A 27 -14.08 -6.71 7.03
C ALA A 27 -14.26 -5.18 6.97
N THR A 28 -13.23 -4.41 7.27
CA THR A 28 -13.26 -2.93 7.32
C THR A 28 -12.27 -2.25 6.39
N LEU A 29 -11.21 -2.95 5.97
CA LEU A 29 -10.08 -2.40 5.20
C LEU A 29 -10.51 -1.55 4.00
N PHE A 30 -11.31 -2.14 3.12
CA PHE A 30 -11.74 -1.46 1.89
C PHE A 30 -12.88 -0.45 2.17
N GLN A 31 -13.72 -0.71 3.16
CA GLN A 31 -14.78 0.21 3.59
C GLN A 31 -14.19 1.51 4.14
N GLU A 32 -13.21 1.42 5.03
CA GLU A 32 -12.53 2.58 5.62
C GLU A 32 -11.79 3.39 4.56
N ARG A 33 -11.08 2.71 3.65
CA ARG A 33 -10.38 3.34 2.51
C ARG A 33 -11.35 4.04 1.56
N ALA A 34 -12.47 3.43 1.20
CA ALA A 34 -13.47 4.06 0.34
C ALA A 34 -14.08 5.31 0.99
N ALA A 35 -14.40 5.24 2.28
CA ALA A 35 -14.89 6.39 3.03
C ALA A 35 -13.86 7.53 3.05
N ARG A 36 -12.58 7.21 3.25
CA ARG A 36 -11.49 8.19 3.20
C ARG A 36 -11.34 8.83 1.83
N LEU A 37 -11.35 8.05 0.75
CA LEU A 37 -11.28 8.57 -0.63
C LEU A 37 -12.42 9.53 -0.94
N ARG A 38 -13.65 9.25 -0.48
CA ARG A 38 -14.79 10.15 -0.63
C ARG A 38 -14.60 11.45 0.14
N GLN A 39 -14.12 11.36 1.38
CA GLN A 39 -13.81 12.55 2.19
C GLN A 39 -12.76 13.43 1.49
N LEU A 40 -11.71 12.82 0.96
CA LEU A 40 -10.62 13.52 0.29
C LEU A 40 -11.04 14.11 -1.07
N ALA A 41 -12.09 13.60 -1.70
CA ALA A 41 -12.58 14.10 -2.97
C ALA A 41 -13.24 15.49 -2.87
N ASP A 42 -13.69 15.91 -1.70
CA ASP A 42 -14.42 17.18 -1.52
C ASP A 42 -13.48 18.38 -1.75
N GLY A 43 -13.74 19.12 -2.83
CA GLY A 43 -12.95 20.28 -3.22
C GLY A 43 -11.55 19.96 -3.77
N HIS A 44 -11.23 18.69 -4.05
CA HIS A 44 -9.92 18.27 -4.50
C HIS A 44 -9.71 18.44 -6.01
N VAL A 45 -8.48 18.79 -6.43
CA VAL A 45 -8.16 19.01 -7.88
C VAL A 45 -8.35 17.76 -8.75
N ILE A 46 -8.24 16.56 -8.17
CA ILE A 46 -8.52 15.28 -8.83
C ILE A 46 -9.78 14.60 -8.26
N ALA A 47 -10.78 15.39 -7.85
CA ALA A 47 -11.99 14.90 -7.19
C ALA A 47 -12.66 13.74 -7.92
N ASP A 48 -12.78 13.82 -9.24
CA ASP A 48 -13.45 12.79 -10.04
C ASP A 48 -12.67 11.47 -10.03
N TYR A 49 -11.35 11.53 -10.05
CA TYR A 49 -10.52 10.34 -9.91
C TYR A 49 -10.62 9.72 -8.51
N LEU A 50 -10.65 10.53 -7.46
CA LEU A 50 -10.84 10.04 -6.09
C LEU A 50 -12.21 9.40 -5.89
N ARG A 51 -13.28 9.95 -6.52
CA ARG A 51 -14.62 9.31 -6.51
C ARG A 51 -14.63 7.98 -7.26
N PHE A 52 -13.98 7.92 -8.42
CA PHE A 52 -13.79 6.65 -9.12
C PHE A 52 -13.01 5.63 -8.28
N ALA A 53 -11.88 6.03 -7.68
CA ALA A 53 -11.10 5.17 -6.80
C ALA A 53 -11.92 4.69 -5.59
N ALA A 54 -12.75 5.56 -5.00
CA ALA A 54 -13.65 5.17 -3.93
C ALA A 54 -14.64 4.09 -4.39
N ARG A 55 -15.24 4.26 -5.59
CA ARG A 55 -16.17 3.27 -6.15
C ARG A 55 -15.49 1.93 -6.45
N LEU A 56 -14.26 1.97 -6.97
CA LEU A 56 -13.43 0.77 -7.18
C LEU A 56 -13.19 0.02 -5.85
N VAL A 57 -12.84 0.76 -4.80
CA VAL A 57 -12.57 0.19 -3.47
C VAL A 57 -13.84 -0.34 -2.80
N GLU A 58 -15.01 0.25 -3.05
CA GLU A 58 -16.31 -0.30 -2.61
C GLU A 58 -16.62 -1.64 -3.27
N ALA A 59 -16.36 -1.76 -4.56
CA ALA A 59 -16.48 -3.04 -5.24
C ALA A 59 -15.52 -4.09 -4.65
N GLN A 60 -14.29 -3.70 -4.28
CA GLN A 60 -13.39 -4.59 -3.53
C GLN A 60 -14.00 -5.05 -2.20
N GLN A 61 -14.65 -4.15 -1.42
CA GLN A 61 -15.31 -4.51 -0.17
C GLN A 61 -16.43 -5.51 -0.37
N HIS A 62 -17.27 -5.32 -1.39
CA HIS A 62 -18.35 -6.26 -1.72
C HIS A 62 -17.80 -7.65 -2.07
N LEU A 63 -16.73 -7.69 -2.87
CA LEU A 63 -16.11 -8.97 -3.26
C LEU A 63 -15.38 -9.62 -2.09
N ALA A 64 -14.66 -8.85 -1.26
CA ALA A 64 -13.97 -9.35 -0.08
C ALA A 64 -14.94 -9.97 0.95
N SER A 65 -16.13 -9.39 1.12
CA SER A 65 -17.17 -9.93 2.02
C SER A 65 -17.74 -11.29 1.58
N ARG A 66 -17.58 -11.64 0.31
CA ARG A 66 -18.07 -12.90 -0.30
C ARG A 66 -16.93 -13.87 -0.62
N ALA A 67 -15.68 -13.45 -0.43
CA ALA A 67 -14.52 -14.28 -0.75
C ALA A 67 -14.51 -15.53 0.13
N PRO A 68 -14.17 -16.71 -0.44
CA PRO A 68 -14.03 -17.93 0.36
C PRO A 68 -12.89 -17.78 1.37
N THR A 69 -13.04 -18.44 2.52
CA THR A 69 -11.97 -18.50 3.51
C THR A 69 -10.73 -19.16 2.88
N PRO A 70 -9.57 -18.53 2.94
CA PRO A 70 -8.35 -19.11 2.38
C PRO A 70 -7.99 -20.43 3.07
N ALA A 71 -7.38 -21.34 2.31
CA ALA A 71 -6.84 -22.57 2.88
C ALA A 71 -5.77 -22.25 3.95
N PRO A 72 -5.68 -23.04 5.02
CA PRO A 72 -4.62 -22.92 6.02
C PRO A 72 -3.24 -22.99 5.38
N LEU A 73 -2.31 -22.22 5.95
CA LEU A 73 -0.92 -22.26 5.53
C LEU A 73 -0.28 -23.60 5.89
N ASP A 74 0.46 -24.20 4.95
CA ASP A 74 1.29 -25.37 5.22
C ASP A 74 2.42 -25.01 6.21
N ALA A 75 2.56 -25.78 7.28
CA ALA A 75 3.56 -25.52 8.33
C ALA A 75 5.01 -25.51 7.80
N GLY A 76 5.31 -26.29 6.77
CA GLY A 76 6.62 -26.30 6.12
C GLY A 76 6.94 -25.00 5.37
N VAL A 77 5.93 -24.28 4.91
CA VAL A 77 6.12 -22.96 4.26
C VAL A 77 6.61 -21.94 5.28
N ALA A 78 5.96 -21.84 6.44
CA ALA A 78 6.36 -20.90 7.50
C ALA A 78 7.78 -21.19 7.99
N GLN A 79 8.13 -22.47 8.19
CA GLN A 79 9.46 -22.87 8.62
C GLN A 79 10.54 -22.50 7.59
N ARG A 80 10.31 -22.76 6.29
CA ARG A 80 11.26 -22.38 5.23
C ARG A 80 11.42 -20.87 5.12
N ALA A 81 10.32 -20.13 5.15
CA ALA A 81 10.34 -18.68 5.09
C ALA A 81 11.18 -18.07 6.24
N SER A 82 10.95 -18.54 7.47
CA SER A 82 11.73 -18.11 8.64
C SER A 82 13.21 -18.47 8.56
N ALA A 83 13.54 -19.68 8.07
CA ALA A 83 14.93 -20.14 7.96
C ALA A 83 15.75 -19.32 6.96
N HIS A 84 15.10 -18.68 5.98
CA HIS A 84 15.77 -17.95 4.90
C HIS A 84 15.46 -16.44 4.87
N GLY A 85 14.77 -15.89 5.88
CA GLY A 85 14.38 -14.47 5.90
C GLY A 85 13.48 -14.05 4.72
N MET A 86 12.73 -15.00 4.14
CA MET A 86 11.93 -14.80 2.95
C MET A 86 10.48 -14.43 3.29
N PRO A 87 9.79 -13.68 2.41
CA PRO A 87 8.36 -13.49 2.53
C PRO A 87 7.60 -14.82 2.57
N LEU A 88 6.54 -14.87 3.38
CA LEU A 88 5.79 -16.09 3.63
C LEU A 88 5.05 -16.63 2.39
N LEU A 89 4.46 -15.73 1.59
CA LEU A 89 3.66 -16.01 0.40
C LEU A 89 4.01 -15.04 -0.73
N PRO A 90 5.21 -15.13 -1.34
CA PRO A 90 5.65 -14.17 -2.35
C PRO A 90 4.62 -13.97 -3.46
N ALA A 91 4.13 -12.73 -3.64
CA ALA A 91 3.05 -12.38 -4.57
C ALA A 91 3.37 -12.76 -6.02
N SER A 92 4.63 -12.58 -6.45
CA SER A 92 5.08 -12.92 -7.80
C SER A 92 4.95 -14.40 -8.16
N GLN A 93 4.98 -15.28 -7.14
CA GLN A 93 4.92 -16.74 -7.30
C GLN A 93 3.57 -17.33 -6.93
N ASN A 94 2.76 -16.61 -6.15
CA ASN A 94 1.55 -17.12 -5.52
C ASN A 94 0.36 -16.19 -5.75
N LEU A 95 -0.07 -16.01 -7.00
CA LEU A 95 -1.30 -15.28 -7.29
C LEU A 95 -2.49 -15.94 -6.55
N PRO A 96 -3.48 -15.17 -6.08
CA PRO A 96 -4.68 -15.73 -5.46
C PRO A 96 -5.45 -16.61 -6.45
N ALA A 97 -5.85 -17.81 -6.06
CA ALA A 97 -6.43 -18.80 -6.98
C ALA A 97 -7.69 -18.30 -7.74
N ALA A 98 -8.53 -17.51 -7.10
CA ALA A 98 -9.79 -17.01 -7.68
C ALA A 98 -9.66 -15.55 -8.21
N TRP A 99 -8.46 -15.02 -8.44
CA TRP A 99 -8.30 -13.62 -8.78
C TRP A 99 -8.88 -13.24 -10.15
N HIS A 100 -8.87 -14.16 -11.13
CA HIS A 100 -9.51 -13.94 -12.44
C HIS A 100 -11.02 -13.73 -12.30
N ASP A 101 -11.68 -14.57 -11.50
CA ASP A 101 -13.12 -14.44 -11.24
C ASP A 101 -13.41 -13.16 -10.44
N THR A 102 -12.52 -12.81 -9.51
CA THR A 102 -12.61 -11.53 -8.78
C THR A 102 -12.49 -10.34 -9.73
N LEU A 103 -11.56 -10.38 -10.70
CA LEU A 103 -11.43 -9.33 -11.72
C LEU A 103 -12.70 -9.24 -12.57
N ARG A 104 -13.18 -10.36 -13.09
CA ARG A 104 -14.40 -10.38 -13.92
C ARG A 104 -15.62 -9.84 -13.16
N ALA A 105 -15.76 -10.21 -11.88
CA ALA A 105 -16.84 -9.72 -11.03
C ALA A 105 -16.69 -8.22 -10.73
N LEU A 106 -15.46 -7.74 -10.51
CA LEU A 106 -15.14 -6.33 -10.30
C LEU A 106 -15.54 -5.49 -11.53
N LEU A 107 -15.14 -5.92 -12.73
CA LEU A 107 -15.48 -5.25 -13.97
C LEU A 107 -17.00 -5.22 -14.22
N ALA A 108 -17.69 -6.34 -13.93
CA ALA A 108 -19.14 -6.43 -14.05
C ALA A 108 -19.86 -5.45 -13.09
N GLU A 109 -19.38 -5.32 -11.86
CA GLU A 109 -19.95 -4.40 -10.86
C GLU A 109 -19.73 -2.93 -11.21
N LEU A 110 -18.63 -2.61 -11.88
CA LEU A 110 -18.28 -1.24 -12.28
C LEU A 110 -18.91 -0.84 -13.64
N THR A 111 -19.35 -1.81 -14.43
CA THR A 111 -19.93 -1.53 -15.75
C THR A 111 -21.26 -0.80 -15.63
N GLY A 112 -21.37 0.35 -16.30
CA GLY A 112 -22.57 1.20 -16.28
C GLY A 112 -22.72 2.07 -15.03
N ASP A 113 -21.78 2.06 -14.11
CA ASP A 113 -21.79 2.92 -12.93
C ASP A 113 -21.39 4.36 -13.32
N ALA A 114 -22.18 5.34 -12.88
CA ALA A 114 -21.98 6.75 -13.22
C ALA A 114 -20.68 7.36 -12.63
N ALA A 115 -20.13 6.77 -11.57
CA ALA A 115 -18.87 7.20 -10.98
C ALA A 115 -17.64 6.69 -11.77
N VAL A 116 -17.85 5.75 -12.71
CA VAL A 116 -16.78 5.20 -13.54
C VAL A 116 -16.62 6.04 -14.81
N PRO A 117 -15.41 6.56 -15.09
CA PRO A 117 -15.16 7.33 -16.32
C PRO A 117 -15.49 6.52 -17.57
N ALA A 118 -16.29 7.09 -18.48
CA ALA A 118 -16.69 6.42 -19.71
C ALA A 118 -15.51 5.94 -20.58
N GLY A 119 -14.36 6.63 -20.49
CA GLY A 119 -13.11 6.25 -21.17
C GLY A 119 -12.53 4.90 -20.71
N LEU A 120 -13.00 4.31 -19.61
CA LEU A 120 -12.56 2.98 -19.15
C LEU A 120 -13.33 1.82 -19.80
N SER A 121 -14.45 2.06 -20.50
CA SER A 121 -15.20 0.99 -21.18
C SER A 121 -14.36 0.14 -22.15
N PRO A 122 -13.47 0.70 -22.98
CA PRO A 122 -12.58 -0.11 -23.81
C PRO A 122 -11.61 -0.97 -23.00
N VAL A 123 -11.10 -0.46 -21.87
CA VAL A 123 -10.21 -1.18 -20.98
C VAL A 123 -10.93 -2.38 -20.35
N PHE A 124 -12.18 -2.20 -19.91
CA PHE A 124 -13.01 -3.28 -19.38
C PHE A 124 -13.22 -4.39 -20.42
N THR A 125 -13.55 -4.00 -21.66
CA THR A 125 -13.73 -4.93 -22.77
C THR A 125 -12.43 -5.70 -23.07
N GLN A 126 -11.31 -5.00 -23.11
CA GLN A 126 -9.99 -5.61 -23.32
C GLN A 126 -9.64 -6.61 -22.23
N LEU A 127 -9.77 -6.23 -20.96
CA LEU A 127 -9.49 -7.12 -19.82
C LEU A 127 -10.40 -8.34 -19.81
N ALA A 128 -11.70 -8.18 -20.13
CA ALA A 128 -12.65 -9.28 -20.19
C ALA A 128 -12.37 -10.27 -21.33
N ALA A 129 -11.68 -9.84 -22.40
CA ALA A 129 -11.33 -10.65 -23.54
C ALA A 129 -10.03 -11.45 -23.38
N LEU A 130 -9.19 -11.12 -22.36
CA LEU A 130 -7.95 -11.83 -22.09
C LEU A 130 -8.23 -13.22 -21.48
N ASP A 131 -7.45 -14.20 -21.89
CA ASP A 131 -7.43 -15.51 -21.23
C ASP A 131 -6.66 -15.45 -19.91
N ASP A 132 -6.77 -16.49 -19.11
CA ASP A 132 -6.18 -16.55 -17.77
C ASP A 132 -4.64 -16.45 -17.81
N ALA A 133 -3.98 -16.96 -18.86
CA ALA A 133 -2.53 -16.89 -18.99
C ALA A 133 -2.05 -15.46 -19.28
N ALA A 134 -2.76 -14.74 -20.15
CA ALA A 134 -2.48 -13.32 -20.44
C ALA A 134 -2.78 -12.44 -19.23
N LEU A 135 -3.86 -12.69 -18.51
CA LEU A 135 -4.17 -12.02 -17.25
C LEU A 135 -3.07 -12.26 -16.19
N ASP A 136 -2.58 -13.49 -16.05
CA ASP A 136 -1.49 -13.82 -15.12
C ASP A 136 -0.18 -13.10 -15.50
N ALA A 137 0.12 -13.00 -16.80
CA ALA A 137 1.29 -12.24 -17.26
C ALA A 137 1.17 -10.76 -16.90
N LEU A 138 0.02 -10.15 -17.16
CA LEU A 138 -0.28 -8.76 -16.78
C LEU A 138 -0.22 -8.55 -15.26
N ALA A 139 -0.79 -9.47 -14.47
CA ALA A 139 -0.73 -9.41 -13.01
C ALA A 139 0.71 -9.40 -12.49
N ARG A 140 1.59 -10.21 -13.07
CA ARG A 140 3.02 -10.22 -12.68
C ARG A 140 3.74 -8.93 -13.04
N GLN A 141 3.42 -8.32 -14.19
CA GLN A 141 3.96 -7.01 -14.58
C GLN A 141 3.49 -5.91 -13.61
N VAL A 142 2.19 -5.91 -13.26
CA VAL A 142 1.61 -4.96 -12.30
C VAL A 142 2.26 -5.12 -10.90
N LEU A 143 2.42 -6.35 -10.42
CA LEU A 143 3.08 -6.62 -9.13
C LEU A 143 4.57 -6.27 -9.12
N ALA A 144 5.24 -6.37 -10.26
CA ALA A 144 6.64 -5.97 -10.42
C ALA A 144 6.80 -4.46 -10.63
N ASP A 145 5.69 -3.70 -10.71
CA ASP A 145 5.68 -2.27 -11.04
C ASP A 145 6.44 -1.97 -12.37
N ASN A 146 6.27 -2.88 -13.34
CA ASN A 146 6.90 -2.87 -14.66
C ASN A 146 5.84 -2.98 -15.75
N ILE A 147 5.07 -1.91 -15.92
CA ILE A 147 3.97 -1.82 -16.87
C ILE A 147 4.27 -0.77 -17.94
N GLY A 148 3.85 -1.05 -19.17
CA GLY A 148 3.94 -0.13 -20.29
C GLY A 148 2.79 0.88 -20.30
N ARG A 149 2.88 1.84 -21.21
CA ARG A 149 1.87 2.91 -21.36
C ARG A 149 0.47 2.36 -21.66
N GLU A 150 0.39 1.27 -22.41
CA GLU A 150 -0.88 0.66 -22.81
C GLU A 150 -1.63 0.01 -21.65
N GLU A 151 -0.91 -0.45 -20.63
CA GLU A 151 -1.47 -1.12 -19.45
C GLU A 151 -1.76 -0.18 -18.28
N LEU A 152 -1.39 1.11 -18.36
CA LEU A 152 -1.56 2.07 -17.24
C LEU A 152 -3.01 2.14 -16.73
N ALA A 153 -3.99 2.15 -17.64
CA ALA A 153 -5.40 2.21 -17.26
C ALA A 153 -5.94 0.88 -16.71
N ALA A 154 -5.34 -0.25 -17.12
CA ALA A 154 -5.73 -1.58 -16.66
C ALA A 154 -5.11 -1.93 -15.30
N ALA A 155 -3.91 -1.43 -15.00
CA ALA A 155 -3.15 -1.81 -13.82
C ALA A 155 -3.87 -1.59 -12.49
N PRO A 156 -4.57 -0.46 -12.20
CA PRO A 156 -5.33 -0.29 -10.99
C PRO A 156 -6.48 -1.29 -10.83
N LEU A 157 -7.13 -1.69 -11.93
CA LEU A 157 -8.23 -2.68 -11.92
C LEU A 157 -7.69 -4.08 -11.59
N VAL A 158 -6.59 -4.47 -12.23
CA VAL A 158 -5.90 -5.75 -11.96
C VAL A 158 -5.39 -5.78 -10.52
N MET A 159 -4.73 -4.71 -10.06
CA MET A 159 -4.25 -4.62 -8.69
C MET A 159 -5.40 -4.68 -7.68
N ALA A 160 -6.53 -4.02 -7.96
CA ALA A 160 -7.70 -4.07 -7.09
C ALA A 160 -8.26 -5.50 -6.94
N ALA A 161 -8.34 -6.27 -8.02
CA ALA A 161 -8.76 -7.67 -7.96
C ALA A 161 -7.77 -8.53 -7.16
N LEU A 162 -6.47 -8.35 -7.37
CA LEU A 162 -5.41 -9.06 -6.64
C LEU A 162 -5.42 -8.75 -5.15
N GLN A 163 -5.64 -7.48 -4.77
CA GLN A 163 -5.67 -7.05 -3.36
C GLN A 163 -6.76 -7.77 -2.55
N VAL A 164 -7.93 -8.04 -3.14
CA VAL A 164 -9.00 -8.80 -2.46
C VAL A 164 -8.47 -10.15 -1.99
N GLY A 165 -7.84 -10.90 -2.87
CA GLY A 165 -7.29 -12.21 -2.55
C GLY A 165 -6.06 -12.16 -1.63
N PHE A 166 -5.13 -11.22 -1.87
CA PHE A 166 -3.95 -11.08 -1.03
C PHE A 166 -4.27 -10.64 0.40
N ALA A 167 -5.19 -9.67 0.57
CA ALA A 167 -5.63 -9.22 1.90
C ALA A 167 -6.34 -10.34 2.66
N SER A 168 -7.22 -11.09 1.98
CA SER A 168 -7.90 -12.25 2.57
C SER A 168 -6.90 -13.31 3.05
N ARG A 169 -5.91 -13.67 2.21
CA ARG A 169 -4.85 -14.63 2.58
C ARG A 169 -4.00 -14.15 3.74
N ALA A 170 -3.61 -12.87 3.74
CA ALA A 170 -2.82 -12.26 4.83
C ALA A 170 -3.60 -12.27 6.15
N ALA A 171 -4.89 -11.95 6.13
CA ALA A 171 -5.75 -11.95 7.32
C ALA A 171 -5.94 -13.33 7.95
N ALA A 172 -5.81 -14.40 7.17
CA ALA A 172 -5.93 -15.77 7.66
C ALA A 172 -4.65 -16.29 8.37
N LEU A 173 -3.56 -15.52 8.33
CA LEU A 173 -2.30 -15.90 8.96
C LEU A 173 -2.29 -15.64 10.48
N SER A 174 -1.40 -16.30 11.17
CA SER A 174 -1.05 -15.93 12.55
C SER A 174 0.21 -15.04 12.54
N VAL A 175 0.21 -13.95 13.29
CA VAL A 175 1.35 -13.03 13.40
C VAL A 175 2.65 -13.77 13.79
N LYS A 176 2.55 -14.83 14.61
CA LYS A 176 3.70 -15.65 15.01
C LYS A 176 4.35 -16.41 13.86
N ASP A 177 3.60 -16.70 12.79
CA ASP A 177 4.08 -17.44 11.63
C ASP A 177 4.73 -16.52 10.58
N VAL A 178 4.55 -15.20 10.72
CA VAL A 178 5.14 -14.21 9.81
C VAL A 178 6.63 -14.05 10.14
N PRO A 179 7.54 -14.33 9.19
CA PRO A 179 8.98 -14.24 9.41
C PRO A 179 9.47 -12.82 9.60
N PHE A 180 10.71 -12.65 10.01
CA PHE A 180 11.47 -11.43 9.75
C PHE A 180 11.96 -11.50 8.31
N ALA A 181 11.54 -10.56 7.47
CA ALA A 181 12.02 -10.48 6.10
C ALA A 181 13.35 -9.73 6.04
N GLU A 182 14.25 -10.20 5.19
CA GLU A 182 15.47 -9.50 4.82
C GLU A 182 15.49 -9.31 3.30
N PRO A 183 15.54 -8.06 2.82
CA PRO A 183 15.60 -6.81 3.59
C PRO A 183 14.26 -6.47 4.27
N ALA A 184 14.30 -5.70 5.36
CA ALA A 184 13.10 -5.23 6.09
C ALA A 184 12.28 -4.18 5.31
N THR A 185 12.70 -3.85 4.10
CA THR A 185 12.06 -2.88 3.20
C THR A 185 10.94 -3.48 2.34
N ILE A 186 10.75 -4.79 2.39
CA ILE A 186 9.66 -5.51 1.70
C ILE A 186 8.68 -6.14 2.68
N CYS A 187 7.47 -6.39 2.21
CA CYS A 187 6.43 -7.01 3.03
C CYS A 187 6.81 -8.43 3.48
N PRO A 188 6.83 -8.75 4.79
CA PRO A 188 7.19 -10.09 5.28
C PRO A 188 6.15 -11.17 4.91
N VAL A 189 4.95 -10.78 4.48
CA VAL A 189 3.91 -11.71 4.03
C VAL A 189 4.03 -11.97 2.54
N CYS A 190 3.98 -10.93 1.70
CA CYS A 190 3.88 -11.12 0.24
C CYS A 190 5.09 -10.63 -0.58
N GLY A 191 6.08 -10.02 0.05
CA GLY A 191 7.29 -9.53 -0.62
C GLY A 191 7.11 -8.25 -1.44
N SER A 192 5.90 -7.72 -1.55
CA SER A 192 5.66 -6.48 -2.30
C SER A 192 6.23 -5.26 -1.56
N ALA A 193 6.54 -4.21 -2.32
CA ALA A 193 6.98 -2.95 -1.76
C ALA A 193 5.86 -2.28 -0.94
N PRO A 194 6.21 -1.51 0.11
CA PRO A 194 5.22 -0.69 0.83
C PRO A 194 4.81 0.51 -0.02
N VAL A 195 3.51 0.86 0.00
CA VAL A 195 3.00 2.07 -0.67
C VAL A 195 3.39 3.32 0.10
N ALA A 196 3.25 3.31 1.41
CA ALA A 196 3.54 4.42 2.30
C ALA A 196 4.06 3.93 3.66
N SER A 197 4.68 4.84 4.41
CA SER A 197 4.87 4.71 5.85
C SER A 197 3.66 5.27 6.59
N VAL A 198 3.36 4.78 7.79
CA VAL A 198 2.28 5.29 8.63
C VAL A 198 2.74 5.41 10.08
N LEU A 199 2.52 6.57 10.68
CA LEU A 199 2.61 6.76 12.14
C LEU A 199 1.25 6.43 12.74
N ARG A 200 1.22 5.40 13.57
CA ARG A 200 -0.02 4.95 14.20
C ARG A 200 -0.25 5.66 15.54
N ILE A 201 -1.54 5.83 15.90
CA ILE A 201 -1.99 6.30 17.21
C ILE A 201 -2.80 5.22 17.91
N GLY A 202 -2.87 5.32 19.23
CA GLY A 202 -3.70 4.44 20.06
C GLY A 202 -3.19 3.00 20.17
N GLY A 203 -3.63 2.32 21.24
CA GLY A 203 -3.27 0.93 21.52
C GLY A 203 -1.75 0.70 21.60
N GLU A 204 -1.35 -0.53 21.36
CA GLU A 204 0.06 -0.95 21.41
C GLU A 204 0.89 -0.42 20.22
N ALA A 205 0.26 -0.03 19.12
CA ALA A 205 0.94 0.52 17.94
C ALA A 205 1.20 2.02 18.02
N GLY A 206 0.64 2.71 19.01
CA GLY A 206 0.72 4.16 19.17
C GLY A 206 2.16 4.68 19.26
N GLY A 207 2.45 5.73 18.49
CA GLY A 207 3.78 6.31 18.43
C GLY A 207 4.78 5.54 17.57
N HIS A 208 4.43 4.39 16.99
CA HIS A 208 5.34 3.60 16.15
C HIS A 208 5.06 3.81 14.65
N ARG A 209 6.14 3.73 13.87
CA ARG A 209 6.09 3.79 12.41
C ARG A 209 5.98 2.39 11.84
N TYR A 210 5.03 2.22 10.91
CA TYR A 210 4.86 1.01 10.13
C TYR A 210 5.01 1.30 8.64
N LEU A 211 5.46 0.32 7.89
CA LEU A 211 5.34 0.30 6.43
C LEU A 211 4.04 -0.44 6.07
N HIS A 212 3.26 0.12 5.15
CA HIS A 212 1.98 -0.45 4.69
C HIS A 212 2.14 -1.09 3.32
N CYS A 213 1.83 -2.37 3.21
CA CYS A 213 1.95 -3.12 1.96
C CYS A 213 0.91 -2.68 0.93
N GLY A 214 1.34 -2.31 -0.29
CA GLY A 214 0.44 -1.95 -1.39
C GLY A 214 -0.40 -3.11 -1.92
N ALA A 215 0.02 -4.37 -1.73
CA ALA A 215 -0.69 -5.54 -2.25
C ALA A 215 -1.60 -6.22 -1.20
N CYS A 216 -1.07 -6.62 -0.05
CA CYS A 216 -1.82 -7.40 0.93
C CYS A 216 -2.28 -6.61 2.17
N ALA A 217 -1.96 -5.31 2.23
CA ALA A 217 -2.29 -4.40 3.34
C ALA A 217 -1.72 -4.82 4.71
N THR A 218 -0.76 -5.76 4.76
CA THR A 218 0.01 -6.03 5.99
C THR A 218 0.85 -4.82 6.34
N GLU A 219 0.94 -4.51 7.63
CA GLU A 219 1.85 -3.50 8.15
C GLU A 219 2.96 -4.16 8.97
N TRP A 220 4.18 -3.65 8.85
CA TRP A 220 5.30 -4.10 9.65
C TRP A 220 6.12 -2.91 10.16
N HIS A 221 6.60 -3.07 11.38
CA HIS A 221 7.34 -2.02 12.07
C HIS A 221 8.65 -1.68 11.36
N MET A 222 8.93 -0.40 11.25
CA MET A 222 10.20 0.13 10.77
C MET A 222 10.64 1.30 11.65
N VAL A 223 11.87 1.28 12.12
CA VAL A 223 12.44 2.36 12.94
C VAL A 223 12.34 3.71 12.22
N ARG A 224 11.90 4.76 12.94
CA ARG A 224 11.58 6.08 12.37
C ARG A 224 12.74 6.74 11.61
N VAL A 225 13.97 6.55 12.05
CA VAL A 225 15.17 7.18 11.45
C VAL A 225 15.82 6.31 10.37
N LYS A 226 15.20 5.21 9.97
CA LYS A 226 15.73 4.28 8.97
C LYS A 226 15.01 4.47 7.65
N CYS A 227 15.76 4.60 6.55
CA CYS A 227 15.19 4.70 5.22
C CYS A 227 14.37 3.43 4.88
N SER A 228 13.15 3.61 4.41
CA SER A 228 12.26 2.50 4.04
C SER A 228 12.61 1.82 2.71
N HIS A 229 13.66 2.28 2.02
CA HIS A 229 14.11 1.74 0.74
C HIS A 229 15.51 1.10 0.82
N CYS A 230 16.50 1.79 1.39
CA CYS A 230 17.88 1.31 1.44
C CYS A 230 18.39 1.00 2.86
N GLU A 231 17.53 1.10 3.86
CA GLU A 231 17.83 0.87 5.29
C GLU A 231 18.88 1.79 5.92
N SER A 232 19.39 2.79 5.21
CA SER A 232 20.30 3.77 5.77
C SER A 232 19.66 4.54 6.94
N THR A 233 20.44 4.80 7.97
CA THR A 233 20.10 5.69 9.10
C THR A 233 20.62 7.10 8.93
N LYS A 234 21.24 7.41 7.78
CA LYS A 234 21.83 8.73 7.48
C LYS A 234 21.04 9.42 6.38
N GLY A 235 20.84 10.74 6.53
CA GLY A 235 20.24 11.56 5.50
C GLY A 235 18.75 11.34 5.27
N VAL A 236 18.03 10.78 6.24
CA VAL A 236 16.57 10.70 6.20
C VAL A 236 15.99 12.03 6.65
N ARG A 237 15.14 12.64 5.79
CA ARG A 237 14.49 13.93 6.06
C ARG A 237 13.00 13.85 5.72
N TYR A 238 12.22 14.80 6.24
CA TYR A 238 10.79 14.92 5.99
C TYR A 238 10.50 16.25 5.31
N GLN A 239 9.79 16.21 4.18
CA GLN A 239 9.41 17.39 3.40
C GLN A 239 7.88 17.41 3.26
N GLY A 240 7.30 18.59 3.45
CA GLY A 240 5.86 18.83 3.31
C GLY A 240 5.57 19.94 2.32
N VAL A 241 4.33 20.03 1.87
CA VAL A 241 3.87 21.15 1.06
C VAL A 241 3.69 22.37 1.96
N GLN A 242 4.51 23.41 1.75
CA GLN A 242 4.27 24.72 2.35
C GLN A 242 3.26 25.48 1.49
N GLY A 243 2.06 25.73 2.01
CA GLY A 243 1.12 26.66 1.38
C GLY A 243 1.57 28.11 1.59
N ALA A 244 1.41 28.96 0.59
CA ALA A 244 1.32 30.42 0.84
C ALA A 244 0.27 30.63 1.94
N GLU A 245 0.52 31.57 2.87
CA GLU A 245 -0.30 31.88 4.05
C GLU A 245 -1.80 31.68 3.78
N ALA A 246 -2.30 30.50 4.09
CA ALA A 246 -3.70 30.17 3.93
C ALA A 246 -4.39 30.42 5.28
N GLU A 247 -5.52 31.10 5.24
CA GLU A 247 -6.51 31.18 6.32
C GLU A 247 -6.59 29.86 7.10
N PRO A 248 -6.89 29.88 8.41
CA PRO A 248 -6.90 28.66 9.22
C PRO A 248 -7.73 27.59 8.52
N ALA A 249 -7.03 26.51 8.16
CA ALA A 249 -7.51 25.47 7.28
C ALA A 249 -8.89 24.94 7.66
N SER A 250 -9.73 24.73 6.67
CA SER A 250 -10.93 23.92 6.84
C SER A 250 -10.56 22.58 7.48
N LYS A 251 -11.49 21.93 8.21
CA LYS A 251 -11.26 20.63 8.88
C LYS A 251 -10.76 19.49 7.96
N ALA A 252 -10.58 19.76 6.66
CA ALA A 252 -10.10 18.85 5.63
C ALA A 252 -8.68 19.13 5.15
N ASP A 253 -7.90 19.99 5.83
CA ASP A 253 -6.51 20.26 5.43
C ASP A 253 -5.57 19.13 5.84
N THR A 254 -5.33 18.20 4.91
CA THR A 254 -4.47 17.05 5.09
C THR A 254 -2.97 17.35 4.81
N ARG A 255 -2.62 18.59 4.47
CA ARG A 255 -1.25 18.98 4.07
C ARG A 255 -0.18 18.69 5.13
N HIS A 256 -0.56 18.65 6.40
CA HIS A 256 0.35 18.31 7.49
C HIS A 256 0.34 16.82 7.86
N ALA A 257 -0.68 16.09 7.41
CA ALA A 257 -0.81 14.66 7.69
C ALA A 257 0.00 13.78 6.72
N VAL A 258 0.45 14.33 5.57
CA VAL A 258 1.26 13.62 4.58
C VAL A 258 2.56 14.35 4.32
N LEU A 259 3.68 13.65 4.51
CA LEU A 259 5.04 14.15 4.28
C LEU A 259 5.78 13.22 3.32
N ALA A 260 6.72 13.76 2.54
CA ALA A 260 7.70 12.96 1.81
C ALA A 260 8.89 12.65 2.74
N GLU A 261 9.11 11.38 3.03
CA GLU A 261 10.31 10.87 3.69
C GLU A 261 11.38 10.64 2.63
N THR A 262 12.37 11.51 2.56
CA THR A 262 13.48 11.47 1.58
C THR A 262 14.72 10.86 2.19
N CYS A 263 15.58 10.27 1.36
CA CYS A 263 16.86 9.72 1.77
C CYS A 263 18.00 10.20 0.86
N ASP A 264 18.96 10.92 1.42
CA ASP A 264 20.12 11.43 0.70
C ASP A 264 21.11 10.32 0.25
N GLN A 265 20.93 9.07 0.71
CA GLN A 265 21.81 7.96 0.36
C GLN A 265 21.37 7.19 -0.88
N CYS A 266 20.06 7.04 -1.09
CA CYS A 266 19.53 6.32 -2.24
C CYS A 266 18.70 7.21 -3.18
N HIS A 267 18.59 8.50 -2.88
CA HIS A 267 17.84 9.48 -3.66
C HIS A 267 16.40 9.02 -3.97
N THR A 268 15.75 8.41 -2.97
CA THR A 268 14.34 8.06 -3.08
C THR A 268 13.50 8.75 -2.01
N TYR A 269 12.20 8.88 -2.27
CA TYR A 269 11.23 9.26 -1.25
C TYR A 269 10.07 8.26 -1.17
N ARG A 270 9.47 8.21 0.00
CA ARG A 270 8.20 7.53 0.29
C ARG A 270 7.32 8.46 1.11
N LYS A 271 6.03 8.44 0.87
CA LYS A 271 5.13 9.25 1.70
C LYS A 271 4.94 8.61 3.07
N LEU A 272 4.91 9.47 4.07
CA LEU A 272 4.55 9.15 5.45
C LEU A 272 3.20 9.78 5.74
N VAL A 273 2.21 8.97 6.10
CA VAL A 273 0.91 9.45 6.61
C VAL A 273 0.91 9.42 8.13
N ASN A 274 0.40 10.48 8.76
CA ASN A 274 0.52 10.68 10.20
C ASN A 274 -0.84 10.76 10.88
N GLN A 275 -1.23 9.71 11.60
CA GLN A 275 -2.47 9.67 12.37
C GLN A 275 -2.50 10.65 13.55
N GLU A 276 -1.36 11.13 14.04
CA GLU A 276 -1.34 12.16 15.08
C GLU A 276 -1.88 13.50 14.55
N GLN A 277 -1.77 13.75 13.24
CA GLN A 277 -2.29 14.95 12.58
C GLN A 277 -3.71 14.77 12.07
N ASP A 278 -4.04 13.59 11.54
CA ASP A 278 -5.38 13.22 11.11
C ASP A 278 -5.62 11.74 11.43
N PRO A 279 -6.48 11.42 12.42
CA PRO A 279 -6.74 10.04 12.84
C PRO A 279 -7.32 9.14 11.74
N PHE A 280 -7.90 9.73 10.69
CA PHE A 280 -8.60 9.03 9.62
C PHE A 280 -7.74 8.75 8.39
N VAL A 281 -6.44 9.09 8.40
CA VAL A 281 -5.56 8.80 7.25
C VAL A 281 -5.55 7.31 6.91
N ASP A 282 -5.67 7.01 5.63
CA ASP A 282 -5.43 5.69 5.04
C ASP A 282 -4.17 5.74 4.18
N PRO A 283 -3.20 4.82 4.36
CA PRO A 283 -1.93 4.86 3.64
C PRO A 283 -2.03 4.86 2.12
N VAL A 284 -3.09 4.30 1.55
CA VAL A 284 -3.33 4.25 0.10
C VAL A 284 -4.11 5.46 -0.39
N ALA A 285 -5.17 5.83 0.33
CA ALA A 285 -6.04 6.94 -0.06
C ALA A 285 -5.33 8.30 0.06
N ASP A 286 -4.65 8.54 1.19
CA ASP A 286 -3.94 9.80 1.43
C ASP A 286 -2.68 9.92 0.57
N ASP A 287 -2.00 8.79 0.28
CA ASP A 287 -0.93 8.77 -0.71
C ASP A 287 -1.44 9.17 -2.10
N LEU A 288 -2.59 8.66 -2.54
CA LEU A 288 -3.21 9.04 -3.82
C LEU A 288 -3.62 10.51 -3.85
N ALA A 289 -4.29 10.98 -2.81
CA ALA A 289 -4.79 12.35 -2.76
C ALA A 289 -3.67 13.40 -2.65
N SER A 290 -2.51 13.05 -2.14
CA SER A 290 -1.37 13.96 -2.05
C SER A 290 -0.50 13.99 -3.33
N ILE A 291 -1.09 13.82 -4.51
CA ILE A 291 -0.36 13.82 -5.80
C ILE A 291 0.41 15.14 -6.05
N THR A 292 -0.05 16.26 -5.49
CA THR A 292 0.67 17.53 -5.57
C THR A 292 2.07 17.42 -4.94
N LEU A 293 2.21 16.64 -3.87
CA LEU A 293 3.52 16.38 -3.27
C LEU A 293 4.42 15.58 -4.23
N ASP A 294 3.87 14.60 -4.98
CA ASP A 294 4.63 13.86 -5.99
C ASP A 294 5.10 14.77 -7.13
N LEU A 295 4.25 15.72 -7.58
CA LEU A 295 4.63 16.68 -8.61
C LEU A 295 5.78 17.59 -8.12
N LEU A 296 5.71 18.08 -6.89
CA LEU A 296 6.78 18.89 -6.30
C LEU A 296 8.07 18.08 -6.09
N MET A 297 7.96 16.81 -5.71
CA MET A 297 9.11 15.93 -5.58
C MET A 297 9.73 15.59 -6.94
N GLY A 298 8.97 15.61 -8.04
CA GLY A 298 9.46 15.45 -9.41
C GLY A 298 10.45 16.52 -9.86
N ASP A 299 10.41 17.70 -9.25
CA ASP A 299 11.37 18.80 -9.47
C ASP A 299 12.64 18.68 -8.60
N THR A 300 12.78 17.62 -7.84
CA THR A 300 13.92 17.34 -6.96
C THR A 300 14.76 16.17 -7.47
N GLU A 301 15.85 15.87 -6.75
CA GLU A 301 16.70 14.71 -7.02
C GLU A 301 16.14 13.37 -6.53
N PHE A 302 14.97 13.37 -5.88
CA PHE A 302 14.42 12.18 -5.24
C PHE A 302 13.39 11.49 -6.12
N ALA A 303 13.63 10.21 -6.46
CA ALA A 303 12.69 9.36 -7.16
C ALA A 303 11.69 8.70 -6.18
N ARG A 304 10.45 8.49 -6.63
CA ARG A 304 9.45 7.78 -5.84
C ARG A 304 9.84 6.31 -5.65
N ALA A 305 9.81 5.82 -4.40
CA ALA A 305 10.28 4.47 -4.06
C ALA A 305 9.33 3.35 -4.49
N SER A 306 8.03 3.63 -4.62
CA SER A 306 7.00 2.65 -5.05
C SER A 306 5.71 3.35 -5.50
N SER A 307 4.97 2.71 -6.40
CA SER A 307 3.72 3.23 -6.94
C SER A 307 2.53 3.05 -5.99
N ASN A 308 1.46 3.84 -6.19
CA ASN A 308 0.18 3.66 -5.52
C ASN A 308 -0.61 2.54 -6.21
N PRO A 309 -1.23 1.59 -5.49
CA PRO A 309 -1.99 0.50 -6.11
C PRO A 309 -3.24 0.96 -6.88
N LEU A 310 -3.74 2.16 -6.59
CA LEU A 310 -4.91 2.75 -7.27
C LEU A 310 -4.52 3.71 -8.41
N LEU A 311 -3.21 3.95 -8.64
CA LEU A 311 -2.72 4.86 -9.69
C LEU A 311 -1.42 4.32 -10.29
N ALA A 312 -1.47 3.87 -11.52
CA ALA A 312 -0.27 3.55 -12.26
C ALA A 312 0.27 4.79 -12.97
N ILE A 313 1.56 5.02 -12.85
CA ILE A 313 2.30 6.08 -13.54
C ILE A 313 3.42 5.46 -14.36
N GLU A 314 3.62 5.99 -15.57
CA GLU A 314 4.76 5.60 -16.39
C GLU A 314 6.06 5.96 -15.66
N LYS A 315 6.92 4.98 -15.45
CA LYS A 315 8.24 5.26 -14.90
C LYS A 315 9.14 5.82 -15.99
N PRO A 316 9.92 6.88 -15.72
CA PRO A 316 10.93 7.32 -16.66
C PRO A 316 11.89 6.15 -16.93
N LEU A 317 12.16 5.90 -18.20
CA LEU A 317 13.22 4.97 -18.61
C LEU A 317 14.51 5.46 -17.97
N ILE A 318 15.01 4.72 -17.00
CA ILE A 318 16.35 4.98 -16.43
C ILE A 318 17.32 4.65 -17.56
N ALA A 319 17.97 5.69 -18.11
CA ALA A 319 18.99 5.57 -19.16
C ALA A 319 20.28 4.96 -18.62
#